data_7d2b079be109f3a7ca33a481fc8cfd65
#
_entry.id   7d2b079be109f3a7ca33a481fc8cfd65
#
_cell.length_a   1.000
_cell.length_b   1.000
_cell.length_c   1.000
_cell.angle_alpha   90.00
_cell.angle_beta   90.00
_cell.angle_gamma   90.00
#
_symmetry.space_group_name_H-M   'P 1'
#
loop_
_entity.id
_entity.type
_entity.pdbx_description
1 polymer ?
#
loop_
_entity_poly.entity_id
_entity_poly.type
_entity_poly.pdbx_seq_one_letter_code
_entity_poly.pdbx_strand_id
1 'polypeptide(L)'
;MSYAYVGCRTTKERNARGKGLCVYEINDQTGVWKLVQCLKTEPNPSYQTMDQEKKFLYSVHGDFTKVSSYQILADHTLKHLNTIDIGGKNPVDITIDKENKHVIVATLQGGTLYTIERKEDGSLGDVAAAYTYEGKEEGKVSTIHQCLWDQRKNYLFACAQGRINGYGQMRALRYSHETGTFTQTAQFFARTWDEPRHAAVHPNNRWVYMCEEKGNKVLYFQFDEKTGAMEAMQELSTVPETITSYSDASEVCVDPSGRYVLVSNRYTDSIAVYRIDPVTGYLKNTGFYSCLGKTPRFFCFAPNGRCFVANEDSDTIVEFEFDSATGQLFPTLNIIPTGSPVCIVFA
;
A
#
# COMPACT_ATOMS: atom_id res chain seq x y z
N MET A 1 17.69 17.45 -4.88
CA MET A 1 17.93 16.13 -4.25
C MET A 1 16.65 15.69 -3.60
N SER A 2 16.22 14.50 -3.89
CA SER A 2 15.05 13.84 -3.27
C SER A 2 15.52 12.64 -2.45
N TYR A 3 14.66 12.12 -1.58
CA TYR A 3 14.99 10.96 -0.75
C TYR A 3 13.93 9.89 -0.85
N ALA A 4 14.37 8.62 -0.80
CA ALA A 4 13.48 7.46 -0.72
C ALA A 4 13.78 6.65 0.53
N TYR A 5 12.72 6.23 1.22
CA TYR A 5 12.75 5.33 2.36
C TYR A 5 12.16 4.00 1.94
N VAL A 6 12.99 2.96 1.99
CA VAL A 6 12.62 1.63 1.48
C VAL A 6 12.51 0.65 2.63
N GLY A 7 11.33 0.09 2.82
CA GLY A 7 11.08 -1.01 3.72
C GLY A 7 11.43 -2.33 3.08
N CYS A 8 12.14 -3.18 3.82
CA CYS A 8 12.61 -4.47 3.33
C CYS A 8 12.16 -5.61 4.24
N ARG A 9 11.83 -6.76 3.67
CA ARG A 9 11.73 -8.00 4.44
C ARG A 9 13.11 -8.41 4.92
N THR A 10 13.19 -8.97 6.15
CA THR A 10 14.48 -9.25 6.81
C THR A 10 14.59 -10.65 7.40
N THR A 11 13.51 -11.43 7.42
CA THR A 11 13.49 -12.72 8.11
C THR A 11 13.81 -13.89 7.17
N LYS A 12 14.40 -14.94 7.72
CA LYS A 12 14.74 -16.18 7.00
C LYS A 12 13.49 -16.93 6.53
N GLU A 13 12.43 -16.90 7.33
CA GLU A 13 11.14 -17.53 7.02
C GLU A 13 10.51 -16.94 5.76
N ARG A 14 10.84 -15.69 5.45
CA ARG A 14 10.45 -15.02 4.20
C ARG A 14 11.50 -15.17 3.10
N ASN A 15 12.54 -15.95 3.29
CA ASN A 15 13.69 -16.02 2.37
C ASN A 15 14.22 -14.61 2.02
N ALA A 16 14.19 -13.71 3.00
CA ALA A 16 14.48 -12.30 2.81
C ALA A 16 15.98 -12.00 2.88
N ARG A 17 16.41 -11.04 2.09
CA ARG A 17 17.81 -10.58 2.00
C ARG A 17 17.98 -9.13 2.43
N GLY A 18 16.87 -8.45 2.82
CA GLY A 18 16.89 -7.09 3.33
C GLY A 18 17.53 -6.98 4.72
N LYS A 19 17.94 -5.78 5.09
CA LYS A 19 18.65 -5.49 6.35
C LYS A 19 17.86 -4.57 7.30
N GLY A 20 16.71 -4.05 6.88
CA GLY A 20 15.88 -3.13 7.65
C GLY A 20 15.28 -2.03 6.79
N LEU A 21 15.26 -0.80 7.30
CA LEU A 21 14.88 0.40 6.57
C LEU A 21 16.12 1.00 5.87
N CYS A 22 16.04 1.15 4.56
CA CYS A 22 17.11 1.75 3.76
C CYS A 22 16.71 3.17 3.32
N VAL A 23 17.61 4.13 3.50
CA VAL A 23 17.45 5.52 3.06
C VAL A 23 18.37 5.77 1.88
N TYR A 24 17.80 6.25 0.80
CA TYR A 24 18.54 6.60 -0.42
C TYR A 24 18.41 8.08 -0.71
N GLU A 25 19.55 8.72 -1.02
CA GLU A 25 19.63 10.02 -1.65
C GLU A 25 19.50 9.83 -3.17
N ILE A 26 18.64 10.63 -3.81
CA ILE A 26 18.38 10.55 -5.26
C ILE A 26 18.88 11.83 -5.91
N ASN A 27 19.75 11.68 -6.89
CA ASN A 27 20.13 12.80 -7.74
C ASN A 27 19.03 13.04 -8.78
N ASP A 28 18.27 14.11 -8.64
CA ASP A 28 17.10 14.41 -9.50
C ASP A 28 17.47 14.64 -10.98
N GLN A 29 18.73 14.98 -11.27
CA GLN A 29 19.21 15.20 -12.65
C GLN A 29 19.60 13.88 -13.34
N THR A 30 20.25 12.98 -12.60
CA THR A 30 20.80 11.74 -13.17
C THR A 30 19.95 10.52 -12.87
N GLY A 31 19.00 10.60 -11.92
CA GLY A 31 18.20 9.47 -11.43
C GLY A 31 18.99 8.48 -10.56
N VAL A 32 20.26 8.74 -10.27
CA VAL A 32 21.11 7.82 -9.49
C VAL A 32 20.70 7.82 -8.02
N TRP A 33 20.49 6.62 -7.46
CA TRP A 33 20.22 6.40 -6.05
C TRP A 33 21.50 6.01 -5.30
N LYS A 34 21.80 6.71 -4.22
CA LYS A 34 22.92 6.44 -3.33
C LYS A 34 22.39 6.03 -1.95
N LEU A 35 22.75 4.84 -1.48
CA LEU A 35 22.43 4.41 -0.13
C LEU A 35 23.15 5.31 0.89
N VAL A 36 22.40 6.01 1.76
CA VAL A 36 22.96 6.88 2.80
C VAL A 36 22.79 6.27 4.20
N GLN A 37 21.78 5.44 4.39
CA GLN A 37 21.60 4.71 5.65
C GLN A 37 20.92 3.36 5.39
N CYS A 38 21.31 2.33 6.15
CA CYS A 38 20.55 1.09 6.28
C CYS A 38 20.35 0.84 7.79
N LEU A 39 19.20 1.26 8.29
CA LEU A 39 18.86 1.18 9.71
C LEU A 39 18.37 -0.22 10.03
N LYS A 40 19.06 -0.90 10.96
CA LYS A 40 18.58 -2.17 11.53
C LYS A 40 17.39 -1.85 12.44
N THR A 41 16.23 -2.42 12.13
CA THR A 41 14.97 -2.22 12.86
C THR A 41 14.53 -3.50 13.55
N GLU A 42 13.35 -3.47 14.18
CA GLU A 42 12.58 -4.70 14.41
C GLU A 42 12.38 -5.43 13.08
N PRO A 43 12.19 -6.77 13.08
CA PRO A 43 12.11 -7.53 11.83
C PRO A 43 10.99 -7.07 10.88
N ASN A 44 11.21 -7.22 9.59
CA ASN A 44 10.25 -6.97 8.52
C ASN A 44 9.56 -5.59 8.57
N PRO A 45 10.29 -4.45 8.47
CA PRO A 45 9.68 -3.13 8.27
C PRO A 45 9.01 -3.10 6.89
N SER A 46 7.77 -3.62 6.80
CA SER A 46 7.16 -4.03 5.52
C SER A 46 6.25 -3.00 4.89
N TYR A 47 5.82 -1.98 5.63
CA TYR A 47 5.06 -0.86 5.08
C TYR A 47 5.30 0.41 5.91
N GLN A 48 5.31 1.56 5.24
CA GLN A 48 5.64 2.83 5.87
C GLN A 48 4.68 3.93 5.45
N THR A 49 4.54 4.92 6.34
CA THR A 49 3.91 6.20 6.05
C THR A 49 4.70 7.34 6.70
N MET A 50 4.55 8.56 6.20
CA MET A 50 5.10 9.76 6.81
C MET A 50 3.97 10.66 7.31
N ASP A 51 4.27 11.51 8.28
CA ASP A 51 3.37 12.58 8.68
C ASP A 51 3.24 13.62 7.54
N GLN A 52 2.23 14.51 7.66
CA GLN A 52 1.92 15.49 6.62
C GLN A 52 3.10 16.44 6.32
N GLU A 53 3.95 16.66 7.30
CA GLU A 53 5.09 17.59 7.22
C GLU A 53 6.40 16.89 6.84
N LYS A 54 6.35 15.55 6.64
CA LYS A 54 7.51 14.71 6.33
C LYS A 54 8.66 14.84 7.35
N LYS A 55 8.32 15.03 8.62
CA LYS A 55 9.25 15.09 9.74
C LYS A 55 9.43 13.76 10.46
N PHE A 56 8.43 12.88 10.33
CA PHE A 56 8.40 11.60 11.01
C PHE A 56 7.95 10.49 10.05
N LEU A 57 8.56 9.33 10.23
CA LEU A 57 8.22 8.11 9.48
C LEU A 57 7.74 7.04 10.47
N TYR A 58 6.69 6.33 10.09
CA TYR A 58 6.11 5.22 10.84
C TYR A 58 6.18 3.95 10.02
N SER A 59 6.51 2.83 10.67
CA SER A 59 6.65 1.54 10.01
C SER A 59 5.98 0.42 10.80
N VAL A 60 5.26 -0.45 10.09
CA VAL A 60 4.78 -1.71 10.64
C VAL A 60 5.83 -2.80 10.47
N HIS A 61 5.81 -3.79 11.38
CA HIS A 61 6.69 -4.95 11.36
C HIS A 61 5.89 -6.20 11.05
N GLY A 62 5.78 -6.51 9.74
CA GLY A 62 5.00 -7.63 9.23
C GLY A 62 5.42 -8.98 9.81
N ASP A 63 4.44 -9.88 9.97
CA ASP A 63 4.52 -11.19 10.65
C ASP A 63 4.62 -11.14 12.19
N PHE A 64 4.79 -9.95 12.78
CA PHE A 64 4.90 -9.71 14.22
C PHE A 64 3.71 -8.90 14.75
N THR A 65 3.94 -8.08 15.80
CA THR A 65 2.91 -7.32 16.50
C THR A 65 3.27 -5.86 16.70
N LYS A 66 4.41 -5.41 16.16
CA LYS A 66 5.03 -4.13 16.51
C LYS A 66 4.86 -3.06 15.45
N VAL A 67 4.87 -1.82 15.90
CA VAL A 67 4.89 -0.60 15.09
C VAL A 67 5.95 0.33 15.65
N SER A 68 6.75 0.95 14.78
CA SER A 68 7.84 1.85 15.17
C SER A 68 7.67 3.23 14.57
N SER A 69 8.16 4.23 15.28
CA SER A 69 8.29 5.62 14.82
C SER A 69 9.75 6.05 14.73
N TYR A 70 10.01 6.93 13.76
CA TYR A 70 11.33 7.47 13.46
C TYR A 70 11.23 8.96 13.18
N GLN A 71 12.19 9.73 13.67
CA GLN A 71 12.40 11.12 13.26
C GLN A 71 13.23 11.15 11.99
N ILE A 72 12.81 11.94 11.01
CA ILE A 72 13.61 12.27 9.82
C ILE A 72 14.50 13.46 10.20
N LEU A 73 15.81 13.26 10.20
CA LEU A 73 16.79 14.27 10.57
C LEU A 73 17.05 15.26 9.42
N ALA A 74 17.80 16.33 9.69
CA ALA A 74 18.12 17.34 8.68
C ALA A 74 18.95 16.81 7.49
N ASP A 75 19.69 15.73 7.70
CA ASP A 75 20.43 15.00 6.65
C ASP A 75 19.60 13.88 6.01
N HIS A 76 18.29 13.86 6.29
CA HIS A 76 17.30 12.86 5.87
C HIS A 76 17.54 11.43 6.38
N THR A 77 18.51 11.19 7.26
CA THR A 77 18.64 9.91 7.95
C THR A 77 17.54 9.73 9.00
N LEU A 78 17.29 8.50 9.39
CA LEU A 78 16.27 8.13 10.37
C LEU A 78 16.88 7.93 11.75
N LYS A 79 16.26 8.55 12.76
CA LYS A 79 16.51 8.29 14.18
C LYS A 79 15.30 7.60 14.78
N HIS A 80 15.48 6.39 15.31
CA HIS A 80 14.42 5.67 16.02
C HIS A 80 13.94 6.47 17.25
N LEU A 81 12.63 6.61 17.42
CA LEU A 81 12.01 7.23 18.58
C LEU A 81 11.51 6.17 19.56
N ASN A 82 10.50 5.42 19.15
CA ASN A 82 9.99 4.30 19.95
C ASN A 82 9.38 3.20 19.10
N THR A 83 9.14 2.06 19.74
CA THR A 83 8.40 0.93 19.20
C THR A 83 7.37 0.51 20.21
N ILE A 84 6.14 0.29 19.77
CA ILE A 84 5.06 -0.24 20.59
C ILE A 84 4.59 -1.61 20.09
N ASP A 85 4.11 -2.44 21.00
CA ASP A 85 3.39 -3.67 20.67
C ASP A 85 1.88 -3.37 20.69
N ILE A 86 1.21 -3.52 19.56
CA ILE A 86 -0.22 -3.23 19.44
C ILE A 86 -1.12 -4.42 19.79
N GLY A 87 -0.53 -5.58 20.17
CA GLY A 87 -1.27 -6.81 20.47
C GLY A 87 -1.94 -7.47 19.25
N GLY A 88 -1.92 -6.81 18.09
CA GLY A 88 -2.47 -7.33 16.83
C GLY A 88 -1.48 -8.24 16.10
N LYS A 89 -1.99 -9.13 15.23
CA LYS A 89 -1.14 -10.08 14.50
C LYS A 89 -0.90 -9.62 13.06
N ASN A 90 0.37 -9.52 12.69
CA ASN A 90 0.85 -9.20 11.36
C ASN A 90 0.30 -7.85 10.85
N PRO A 91 0.78 -6.72 11.41
CA PRO A 91 0.50 -5.42 10.85
C PRO A 91 1.13 -5.32 9.46
N VAL A 92 0.32 -4.98 8.44
CA VAL A 92 0.72 -5.05 7.02
C VAL A 92 0.57 -3.73 6.30
N ASP A 93 -0.20 -2.79 6.86
CA ASP A 93 -0.38 -1.47 6.30
C ASP A 93 -0.53 -0.42 7.39
N ILE A 94 -0.12 0.82 7.10
CA ILE A 94 -0.09 1.93 8.03
C ILE A 94 -0.34 3.25 7.31
N THR A 95 -1.17 4.08 7.91
CA THR A 95 -1.43 5.44 7.42
C THR A 95 -1.58 6.42 8.57
N ILE A 96 -1.66 7.72 8.27
CA ILE A 96 -1.82 8.78 9.28
C ILE A 96 -2.99 9.68 8.91
N ASP A 97 -3.72 10.17 9.90
CA ASP A 97 -4.83 11.09 9.69
C ASP A 97 -4.36 12.48 9.22
N LYS A 98 -5.29 13.32 8.78
CA LYS A 98 -4.96 14.65 8.24
C LYS A 98 -4.44 15.63 9.28
N GLU A 99 -4.73 15.40 10.57
CA GLU A 99 -4.37 16.28 11.68
C GLU A 99 -3.07 15.85 12.36
N ASN A 100 -2.42 14.77 11.86
CA ASN A 100 -1.24 14.16 12.49
C ASN A 100 -1.45 13.73 13.95
N LYS A 101 -2.69 13.42 14.34
CA LYS A 101 -3.04 12.99 15.71
C LYS A 101 -2.99 11.48 15.89
N HIS A 102 -3.36 10.74 14.84
CA HIS A 102 -3.50 9.29 14.92
C HIS A 102 -2.80 8.60 13.76
N VAL A 103 -2.11 7.52 14.11
CA VAL A 103 -1.59 6.54 13.16
C VAL A 103 -2.55 5.37 13.12
N ILE A 104 -2.99 4.97 11.92
CA ILE A 104 -3.91 3.86 11.72
C ILE A 104 -3.15 2.67 11.15
N VAL A 105 -3.35 1.49 11.71
CA VAL A 105 -2.65 0.26 11.33
C VAL A 105 -3.65 -0.84 11.02
N ALA A 106 -3.49 -1.47 9.85
CA ALA A 106 -4.24 -2.67 9.47
C ALA A 106 -3.46 -3.93 9.83
N THR A 107 -4.13 -4.88 10.50
CA THR A 107 -3.53 -6.17 10.86
C THR A 107 -4.16 -7.32 10.08
N LEU A 108 -3.31 -8.10 9.40
CA LEU A 108 -3.78 -9.17 8.51
C LEU A 108 -4.43 -10.31 9.30
N GLN A 109 -3.66 -11.06 10.10
CA GLN A 109 -4.21 -12.14 10.89
C GLN A 109 -5.00 -11.67 12.11
N GLY A 110 -4.80 -10.42 12.54
CA GLY A 110 -5.59 -9.79 13.59
C GLY A 110 -6.98 -9.33 13.13
N GLY A 111 -7.15 -9.09 11.83
CA GLY A 111 -8.43 -8.61 11.25
C GLY A 111 -8.93 -7.30 11.86
N THR A 112 -8.03 -6.47 12.35
CA THR A 112 -8.36 -5.27 13.15
C THR A 112 -7.63 -4.05 12.59
N LEU A 113 -8.34 -2.93 12.52
CA LEU A 113 -7.76 -1.60 12.38
C LEU A 113 -7.50 -1.05 13.78
N TYR A 114 -6.26 -0.68 14.06
CA TYR A 114 -5.87 0.01 15.29
C TYR A 114 -5.66 1.48 15.02
N THR A 115 -6.23 2.34 15.86
CA THR A 115 -5.93 3.76 15.92
C THR A 115 -4.98 3.98 17.08
N ILE A 116 -3.80 4.53 16.82
CA ILE A 116 -2.72 4.76 17.78
C ILE A 116 -2.53 6.26 17.93
N GLU A 117 -2.48 6.74 19.14
CA GLU A 117 -2.15 8.15 19.41
C GLU A 117 -0.75 8.47 18.90
N ARG A 118 -0.60 9.62 18.25
CA ARG A 118 0.69 10.20 17.92
C ARG A 118 0.97 11.39 18.85
N LYS A 119 2.11 11.37 19.52
CA LYS A 119 2.55 12.45 20.39
C LYS A 119 3.17 13.60 19.58
N GLU A 120 3.26 14.78 20.17
CA GLU A 120 3.83 15.96 19.51
C GLU A 120 5.27 15.77 19.04
N ASP A 121 6.07 14.99 19.77
CA ASP A 121 7.45 14.65 19.43
C ASP A 121 7.57 13.58 18.33
N GLY A 122 6.43 13.14 17.76
CA GLY A 122 6.34 12.12 16.72
C GLY A 122 6.38 10.69 17.22
N SER A 123 6.55 10.45 18.52
CA SER A 123 6.50 9.09 19.07
C SER A 123 5.07 8.55 19.11
N LEU A 124 4.94 7.22 19.09
CA LEU A 124 3.66 6.52 19.22
C LEU A 124 3.24 6.47 20.69
N GLY A 125 1.96 6.75 20.93
CA GLY A 125 1.30 6.64 22.23
C GLY A 125 0.54 5.32 22.37
N ASP A 126 -0.58 5.38 23.10
CA ASP A 126 -1.43 4.24 23.38
C ASP A 126 -2.37 3.94 22.21
N VAL A 127 -2.94 2.74 22.18
CA VAL A 127 -4.03 2.40 21.28
C VAL A 127 -5.32 3.10 21.75
N ALA A 128 -5.76 4.09 20.97
CA ALA A 128 -6.98 4.86 21.27
C ALA A 128 -8.26 4.11 20.89
N ALA A 129 -8.23 3.38 19.79
CA ALA A 129 -9.40 2.62 19.31
C ALA A 129 -8.99 1.39 18.52
N ALA A 130 -9.89 0.41 18.44
CA ALA A 130 -9.76 -0.78 17.62
C ALA A 130 -11.09 -1.09 16.92
N TYR A 131 -11.03 -1.47 15.64
CA TYR A 131 -12.17 -1.84 14.83
C TYR A 131 -11.92 -3.18 14.14
N THR A 132 -12.57 -4.24 14.64
CA THR A 132 -12.34 -5.61 14.16
C THR A 132 -13.38 -6.00 13.10
N TYR A 133 -12.89 -6.66 12.04
CA TYR A 133 -13.71 -7.29 11.01
C TYR A 133 -13.99 -8.73 11.42
N GLU A 134 -15.20 -8.97 11.88
CA GLU A 134 -15.63 -10.29 12.27
C GLU A 134 -15.55 -11.31 11.12
N GLY A 135 -15.25 -12.54 11.46
CA GLY A 135 -15.19 -13.67 10.55
C GLY A 135 -16.52 -14.39 10.39
N LYS A 136 -16.44 -15.58 9.78
CA LYS A 136 -17.62 -16.44 9.51
C LYS A 136 -18.14 -17.16 10.74
N GLU A 137 -17.29 -17.33 11.74
CA GLU A 137 -17.60 -18.02 12.99
C GLU A 137 -17.18 -17.14 14.17
N GLU A 138 -17.75 -17.42 15.35
CA GLU A 138 -17.39 -16.73 16.59
C GLU A 138 -15.88 -16.81 16.87
N GLY A 139 -15.27 -15.68 17.21
CA GLY A 139 -13.82 -15.58 17.47
C GLY A 139 -12.92 -15.65 16.23
N LYS A 140 -13.50 -15.77 15.03
CA LYS A 140 -12.75 -15.64 13.77
C LYS A 140 -12.83 -14.22 13.26
N VAL A 141 -11.84 -13.84 12.40
CA VAL A 141 -11.76 -12.50 11.84
C VAL A 141 -11.59 -12.54 10.33
N SER A 142 -12.00 -11.46 9.66
CA SER A 142 -11.69 -11.20 8.27
C SER A 142 -10.36 -10.45 8.18
N THR A 143 -9.40 -11.03 7.49
CA THR A 143 -7.99 -10.57 7.44
C THR A 143 -7.85 -9.25 6.68
N ILE A 144 -7.66 -8.13 7.37
CA ILE A 144 -7.51 -6.80 6.74
C ILE A 144 -6.10 -6.67 6.15
N HIS A 145 -5.99 -6.24 4.89
CA HIS A 145 -4.70 -6.09 4.23
C HIS A 145 -4.30 -4.64 3.98
N GLN A 146 -5.25 -3.72 3.82
CA GLN A 146 -4.94 -2.30 3.59
C GLN A 146 -5.93 -1.39 4.32
N CYS A 147 -5.44 -0.20 4.67
CA CYS A 147 -6.22 0.95 5.14
C CYS A 147 -5.82 2.21 4.36
N LEU A 148 -6.70 2.68 3.48
CA LEU A 148 -6.45 3.76 2.54
C LEU A 148 -7.43 4.92 2.75
N TRP A 149 -6.92 6.15 2.83
CA TRP A 149 -7.76 7.35 2.92
C TRP A 149 -8.39 7.73 1.57
N ASP A 150 -9.61 8.27 1.64
CA ASP A 150 -10.13 9.12 0.58
C ASP A 150 -9.29 10.40 0.45
N GLN A 151 -9.41 11.13 -0.67
CA GLN A 151 -8.57 12.31 -0.93
C GLN A 151 -8.70 13.43 0.13
N ARG A 152 -9.80 13.44 0.88
CA ARG A 152 -10.07 14.43 1.94
C ARG A 152 -9.77 13.91 3.34
N LYS A 153 -9.36 12.65 3.46
CA LYS A 153 -9.14 11.96 4.73
C LYS A 153 -10.33 12.03 5.70
N ASN A 154 -11.55 11.94 5.16
CA ASN A 154 -12.77 11.81 5.95
C ASN A 154 -13.28 10.37 6.02
N TYR A 155 -12.91 9.56 5.01
CA TYR A 155 -13.24 8.13 4.93
C TYR A 155 -11.97 7.31 4.75
N LEU A 156 -11.98 6.13 5.37
CA LEU A 156 -10.97 5.11 5.19
C LEU A 156 -11.59 3.93 4.42
N PHE A 157 -10.97 3.54 3.31
CA PHE A 157 -11.26 2.27 2.66
C PHE A 157 -10.39 1.18 3.25
N ALA A 158 -10.99 0.10 3.72
CA ALA A 158 -10.25 -1.03 4.26
C ALA A 158 -10.59 -2.31 3.52
N CYS A 159 -9.55 -2.88 2.87
CA CYS A 159 -9.62 -4.12 2.12
C CYS A 159 -9.31 -5.30 3.02
N ALA A 160 -10.17 -6.32 3.04
CA ALA A 160 -9.97 -7.55 3.79
C ALA A 160 -10.00 -8.75 2.85
N GLN A 161 -8.97 -9.59 2.93
CA GLN A 161 -8.85 -10.79 2.10
C GLN A 161 -9.85 -11.88 2.50
N GLY A 162 -10.29 -11.89 3.75
CA GLY A 162 -11.20 -12.89 4.29
C GLY A 162 -10.56 -14.24 4.50
N ARG A 163 -9.99 -14.81 3.46
CA ARG A 163 -9.40 -16.15 3.46
C ARG A 163 -10.39 -17.21 3.96
N ILE A 164 -9.91 -18.28 4.63
CA ILE A 164 -10.74 -19.40 5.09
C ILE A 164 -11.78 -18.96 6.14
N ASN A 165 -11.34 -18.16 7.12
CA ASN A 165 -12.11 -17.84 8.32
C ASN A 165 -12.94 -16.55 8.21
N GLY A 166 -12.75 -15.75 7.16
CA GLY A 166 -13.39 -14.45 7.05
C GLY A 166 -14.10 -14.23 5.73
N TYR A 167 -14.55 -13.00 5.54
CA TYR A 167 -15.19 -12.53 4.31
C TYR A 167 -14.21 -11.66 3.52
N GLY A 168 -14.01 -11.96 2.24
CA GLY A 168 -13.37 -11.06 1.29
C GLY A 168 -14.26 -9.83 1.12
N GLN A 169 -13.75 -8.62 1.44
CA GLN A 169 -14.59 -7.42 1.45
C GLN A 169 -13.78 -6.14 1.37
N MET A 170 -14.43 -5.07 0.95
CA MET A 170 -13.96 -3.70 1.15
C MET A 170 -15.06 -2.90 1.87
N ARG A 171 -14.69 -2.15 2.90
CA ARG A 171 -15.59 -1.25 3.63
C ARG A 171 -15.17 0.19 3.43
N ALA A 172 -16.15 1.09 3.28
CA ALA A 172 -15.97 2.51 3.46
C ALA A 172 -16.34 2.87 4.91
N LEU A 173 -15.41 3.48 5.61
CA LEU A 173 -15.50 3.80 7.04
C LEU A 173 -15.37 5.31 7.22
N ARG A 174 -16.41 5.97 7.73
CA ARG A 174 -16.28 7.37 8.15
C ARG A 174 -15.43 7.44 9.41
N TYR A 175 -14.46 8.35 9.40
CA TYR A 175 -13.52 8.52 10.50
C TYR A 175 -13.85 9.74 11.35
N SER A 176 -13.76 9.57 12.67
CA SER A 176 -13.84 10.66 13.64
C SER A 176 -12.42 11.10 14.03
N HIS A 177 -12.00 12.29 13.58
CA HIS A 177 -10.69 12.85 13.94
C HIS A 177 -10.57 13.22 15.41
N GLU A 178 -11.69 13.37 16.12
CA GLU A 178 -11.72 13.66 17.55
C GLU A 178 -11.42 12.41 18.39
N THR A 179 -12.07 11.30 18.06
CA THR A 179 -12.04 10.06 18.87
C THR A 179 -11.20 8.94 18.28
N GLY A 180 -10.73 9.08 17.03
CA GLY A 180 -10.01 8.01 16.32
C GLY A 180 -10.87 6.80 15.94
N THR A 181 -12.20 6.91 16.01
CA THR A 181 -13.13 5.80 15.78
C THR A 181 -13.67 5.76 14.35
N PHE A 182 -14.18 4.59 13.94
CA PHE A 182 -14.73 4.35 12.63
C PHE A 182 -16.22 4.03 12.69
N THR A 183 -16.98 4.53 11.71
CA THR A 183 -18.37 4.14 11.46
C THR A 183 -18.50 3.65 10.03
N GLN A 184 -18.95 2.42 9.83
CA GLN A 184 -19.18 1.85 8.50
C GLN A 184 -20.30 2.59 7.78
N THR A 185 -20.06 2.99 6.53
CA THR A 185 -21.04 3.65 5.65
C THR A 185 -21.39 2.79 4.44
N ALA A 186 -20.45 1.98 3.95
CA ALA A 186 -20.69 1.05 2.86
C ALA A 186 -19.83 -0.22 3.01
N GLN A 187 -20.24 -1.26 2.32
CA GLN A 187 -19.56 -2.55 2.29
C GLN A 187 -19.78 -3.23 0.93
N PHE A 188 -18.72 -3.80 0.40
CA PHE A 188 -18.72 -4.70 -0.74
C PHE A 188 -18.19 -6.07 -0.30
N PHE A 189 -18.84 -7.15 -0.71
CA PHE A 189 -18.36 -8.53 -0.53
C PHE A 189 -17.82 -9.05 -1.86
N ALA A 190 -16.57 -9.47 -1.85
CA ALA A 190 -15.95 -10.17 -2.96
C ALA A 190 -16.44 -11.62 -3.05
N ARG A 191 -16.22 -12.26 -4.21
CA ARG A 191 -16.43 -13.69 -4.34
C ARG A 191 -15.48 -14.46 -3.41
N THR A 192 -15.88 -15.64 -3.02
CA THR A 192 -15.05 -16.52 -2.19
C THR A 192 -13.69 -16.75 -2.86
N TRP A 193 -12.60 -16.52 -2.13
CA TRP A 193 -11.20 -16.67 -2.54
C TRP A 193 -10.64 -15.60 -3.48
N ASP A 194 -11.37 -14.55 -3.82
CA ASP A 194 -10.82 -13.46 -4.64
C ASP A 194 -9.80 -12.60 -3.86
N GLU A 195 -9.95 -12.51 -2.54
CA GLU A 195 -9.01 -11.85 -1.61
C GLU A 195 -8.73 -10.37 -1.94
N PRO A 196 -9.69 -9.44 -1.71
CA PRO A 196 -9.44 -7.99 -1.79
C PRO A 196 -8.19 -7.58 -1.03
N ARG A 197 -7.25 -6.90 -1.72
CA ARG A 197 -5.94 -6.66 -1.15
C ARG A 197 -5.62 -5.19 -0.97
N HIS A 198 -5.46 -4.45 -2.05
CA HIS A 198 -5.16 -3.02 -2.06
C HIS A 198 -6.16 -2.26 -2.92
N ALA A 199 -6.33 -0.98 -2.61
CA ALA A 199 -7.14 -0.05 -3.39
C ALA A 199 -6.37 1.25 -3.66
N ALA A 200 -6.84 2.04 -4.62
CA ALA A 200 -6.34 3.36 -4.93
C ALA A 200 -7.52 4.30 -5.18
N VAL A 201 -7.48 5.49 -4.59
CA VAL A 201 -8.51 6.51 -4.76
C VAL A 201 -8.08 7.49 -5.85
N HIS A 202 -8.93 7.66 -6.85
CA HIS A 202 -8.71 8.63 -7.92
C HIS A 202 -8.65 10.07 -7.38
N PRO A 203 -7.86 10.99 -7.98
CA PRO A 203 -7.77 12.39 -7.54
C PRO A 203 -9.11 13.14 -7.49
N ASN A 204 -10.13 12.73 -8.28
CA ASN A 204 -11.46 13.35 -8.23
C ASN A 204 -12.31 12.96 -6.99
N ASN A 205 -11.81 12.06 -6.14
CA ASN A 205 -12.47 11.52 -4.94
C ASN A 205 -13.84 10.84 -5.18
N ARG A 206 -14.12 10.41 -6.40
CA ARG A 206 -15.39 9.74 -6.78
C ARG A 206 -15.18 8.30 -7.23
N TRP A 207 -13.97 7.91 -7.57
CA TRP A 207 -13.64 6.60 -8.10
C TRP A 207 -12.60 5.93 -7.23
N VAL A 208 -12.85 4.67 -6.93
CA VAL A 208 -11.93 3.82 -6.15
C VAL A 208 -11.67 2.56 -6.96
N TYR A 209 -10.42 2.17 -7.07
CA TYR A 209 -9.99 0.97 -7.78
C TYR A 209 -9.34 0.02 -6.80
N MET A 210 -9.79 -1.24 -6.75
CA MET A 210 -9.31 -2.26 -5.81
C MET A 210 -8.80 -3.46 -6.59
N CYS A 211 -7.65 -4.02 -6.19
CA CYS A 211 -7.19 -5.30 -6.73
C CYS A 211 -7.53 -6.46 -5.78
N GLU A 212 -7.85 -7.60 -6.38
CA GLU A 212 -8.08 -8.87 -5.70
C GLU A 212 -6.90 -9.80 -5.94
N GLU A 213 -6.24 -10.20 -4.84
CA GLU A 213 -4.97 -10.95 -4.87
C GLU A 213 -5.11 -12.27 -5.62
N LYS A 214 -5.98 -13.15 -5.16
CA LYS A 214 -6.20 -14.47 -5.74
C LYS A 214 -7.13 -14.46 -6.95
N GLY A 215 -8.05 -13.50 -6.97
CA GLY A 215 -8.93 -13.28 -8.11
C GLY A 215 -8.21 -12.80 -9.38
N ASN A 216 -7.01 -12.22 -9.23
CA ASN A 216 -6.29 -11.54 -10.32
C ASN A 216 -7.18 -10.55 -11.07
N LYS A 217 -7.85 -9.69 -10.30
CA LYS A 217 -8.83 -8.74 -10.82
C LYS A 217 -8.53 -7.33 -10.32
N VAL A 218 -8.99 -6.35 -11.09
CA VAL A 218 -9.18 -4.98 -10.67
C VAL A 218 -10.65 -4.63 -10.77
N LEU A 219 -11.19 -4.07 -9.66
CA LEU A 219 -12.57 -3.62 -9.58
C LEU A 219 -12.60 -2.10 -9.55
N TYR A 220 -13.59 -1.52 -10.23
CA TYR A 220 -13.91 -0.10 -10.14
C TYR A 220 -15.15 0.09 -9.28
N PHE A 221 -15.07 1.06 -8.36
CA PHE A 221 -16.18 1.49 -7.51
C PHE A 221 -16.47 2.98 -7.71
N GLN A 222 -17.75 3.31 -7.83
CA GLN A 222 -18.21 4.68 -7.66
C GLN A 222 -18.38 4.97 -6.17
N PHE A 223 -17.85 6.11 -5.72
CA PHE A 223 -17.88 6.56 -4.32
C PHE A 223 -18.54 7.92 -4.21
N ASP A 224 -19.43 8.08 -3.25
CA ASP A 224 -20.06 9.36 -2.87
C ASP A 224 -19.45 9.89 -1.58
N GLU A 225 -18.59 10.89 -1.67
CA GLU A 225 -17.90 11.51 -0.52
C GLU A 225 -18.82 12.20 0.50
N LYS A 226 -20.09 12.48 0.15
CA LYS A 226 -21.06 13.11 1.05
C LYS A 226 -21.69 12.10 1.97
N THR A 227 -22.06 10.95 1.43
CA THR A 227 -22.79 9.89 2.17
C THR A 227 -21.87 8.77 2.63
N GLY A 228 -20.74 8.55 1.93
CA GLY A 228 -19.85 7.41 2.10
C GLY A 228 -20.38 6.15 1.40
N ALA A 229 -21.38 6.28 0.51
CA ALA A 229 -21.87 5.18 -0.30
C ALA A 229 -20.84 4.74 -1.33
N MET A 230 -20.78 3.44 -1.61
CA MET A 230 -19.84 2.83 -2.54
C MET A 230 -20.55 1.74 -3.34
N GLU A 231 -20.41 1.77 -4.66
CA GLU A 231 -21.04 0.81 -5.58
C GLU A 231 -20.01 0.22 -6.54
N ALA A 232 -19.98 -1.12 -6.68
CA ALA A 232 -19.13 -1.80 -7.62
C ALA A 232 -19.69 -1.68 -9.03
N MET A 233 -18.89 -1.16 -9.96
CA MET A 233 -19.30 -0.80 -11.33
C MET A 233 -18.70 -1.72 -12.40
N GLN A 234 -17.48 -2.21 -12.18
CA GLN A 234 -16.75 -3.01 -13.18
C GLN A 234 -15.74 -3.93 -12.53
N GLU A 235 -15.49 -5.06 -13.17
CA GLU A 235 -14.46 -6.04 -12.83
C GLU A 235 -13.68 -6.41 -14.12
N LEU A 236 -12.33 -6.38 -14.08
CA LEU A 236 -11.45 -6.77 -15.18
C LEU A 236 -10.32 -7.65 -14.68
N SER A 237 -9.81 -8.55 -15.55
CA SER A 237 -8.61 -9.35 -15.25
C SER A 237 -7.35 -8.49 -15.20
N THR A 238 -6.43 -8.79 -14.28
CA THR A 238 -5.09 -8.16 -14.19
C THR A 238 -4.02 -8.93 -14.94
N VAL A 239 -4.36 -10.07 -15.53
CA VAL A 239 -3.47 -10.88 -16.36
C VAL A 239 -4.09 -11.15 -17.73
N PRO A 240 -3.29 -11.37 -18.79
CA PRO A 240 -3.81 -11.77 -20.10
C PRO A 240 -4.62 -13.06 -20.01
N GLU A 241 -5.68 -13.21 -20.81
CA GLU A 241 -6.49 -14.44 -20.89
C GLU A 241 -5.67 -15.69 -21.30
N THR A 242 -4.53 -15.48 -21.94
CA THR A 242 -3.60 -16.55 -22.36
C THR A 242 -2.71 -17.08 -21.25
N ILE A 243 -2.69 -16.42 -20.07
CA ILE A 243 -1.90 -16.85 -18.91
C ILE A 243 -2.62 -18.01 -18.23
N THR A 244 -1.96 -19.17 -18.17
CA THR A 244 -2.43 -20.35 -17.45
C THR A 244 -1.64 -20.65 -16.18
N SER A 245 -0.54 -19.91 -15.94
CA SER A 245 0.28 -20.04 -14.74
C SER A 245 -0.39 -19.32 -13.57
N TYR A 246 0.01 -19.71 -12.35
CA TYR A 246 -0.40 -19.04 -11.13
C TYR A 246 0.03 -17.57 -11.11
N SER A 247 -0.83 -16.71 -10.61
CA SER A 247 -0.59 -15.29 -10.44
C SER A 247 -1.31 -14.77 -9.20
N ASP A 248 -0.78 -13.71 -8.60
CA ASP A 248 -1.38 -12.98 -7.49
C ASP A 248 -1.27 -11.47 -7.76
N ALA A 249 -2.38 -10.76 -7.90
CA ALA A 249 -2.34 -9.31 -7.94
C ALA A 249 -1.82 -8.75 -6.60
N SER A 250 -1.11 -7.63 -6.64
CA SER A 250 -0.44 -7.10 -5.45
C SER A 250 -0.76 -5.64 -5.20
N GLU A 251 -0.07 -4.72 -5.83
CA GLU A 251 -0.27 -3.28 -5.66
C GLU A 251 -1.18 -2.73 -6.73
N VAL A 252 -1.93 -1.66 -6.41
CA VAL A 252 -2.72 -0.90 -7.37
C VAL A 252 -2.49 0.59 -7.14
N CYS A 253 -2.23 1.33 -8.20
CA CYS A 253 -2.07 2.79 -8.16
C CYS A 253 -2.85 3.46 -9.29
N VAL A 254 -3.36 4.66 -9.02
CA VAL A 254 -3.75 5.62 -10.05
C VAL A 254 -2.52 6.45 -10.41
N ASP A 255 -2.23 6.64 -11.69
CA ASP A 255 -1.11 7.47 -12.13
C ASP A 255 -1.31 8.95 -11.71
N PRO A 256 -0.25 9.74 -11.58
CA PRO A 256 -0.36 11.13 -11.13
C PRO A 256 -1.27 12.02 -11.98
N SER A 257 -1.46 11.68 -13.26
CA SER A 257 -2.39 12.42 -14.14
C SER A 257 -3.86 12.06 -13.95
N GLY A 258 -4.16 11.00 -13.21
CA GLY A 258 -5.51 10.46 -13.02
C GLY A 258 -6.10 9.81 -14.27
N ARG A 259 -5.28 9.43 -15.28
CA ARG A 259 -5.77 8.85 -16.52
C ARG A 259 -5.64 7.35 -16.61
N TYR A 260 -4.85 6.74 -15.72
CA TYR A 260 -4.58 5.31 -15.77
C TYR A 260 -4.60 4.68 -14.37
N VAL A 261 -4.99 3.41 -14.34
CA VAL A 261 -4.79 2.52 -13.20
C VAL A 261 -3.72 1.49 -13.59
N LEU A 262 -2.78 1.25 -12.69
CA LEU A 262 -1.78 0.21 -12.84
C LEU A 262 -1.95 -0.83 -11.72
N VAL A 263 -1.73 -2.12 -12.04
CA VAL A 263 -1.77 -3.22 -11.07
C VAL A 263 -0.57 -4.13 -11.28
N SER A 264 0.18 -4.42 -10.21
CA SER A 264 1.27 -5.40 -10.26
C SER A 264 0.77 -6.81 -10.01
N ASN A 265 1.38 -7.79 -10.68
CA ASN A 265 1.07 -9.22 -10.55
C ASN A 265 2.34 -10.00 -10.22
N ARG A 266 2.35 -10.66 -9.08
CA ARG A 266 3.43 -11.57 -8.64
C ARG A 266 3.32 -12.90 -9.37
N TYR A 267 4.42 -13.60 -9.51
CA TYR A 267 4.60 -14.88 -10.24
C TYR A 267 4.49 -14.76 -11.76
N THR A 268 3.58 -13.96 -12.30
CA THR A 268 3.60 -13.56 -13.72
C THR A 268 4.52 -12.35 -13.95
N ASP A 269 4.98 -11.72 -12.87
CA ASP A 269 6.00 -10.67 -12.81
C ASP A 269 5.73 -9.53 -13.80
N SER A 270 4.48 -9.04 -13.76
CA SER A 270 3.95 -8.07 -14.72
C SER A 270 3.24 -6.89 -14.06
N ILE A 271 3.10 -5.81 -14.82
CA ILE A 271 2.26 -4.65 -14.52
C ILE A 271 1.16 -4.57 -15.59
N ALA A 272 -0.09 -4.66 -15.17
CA ALA A 272 -1.25 -4.40 -16.03
C ALA A 272 -1.57 -2.90 -16.01
N VAL A 273 -1.87 -2.33 -17.17
CA VAL A 273 -2.19 -0.90 -17.31
C VAL A 273 -3.59 -0.75 -17.92
N TYR A 274 -4.38 0.13 -17.31
CA TYR A 274 -5.75 0.41 -17.74
C TYR A 274 -5.94 1.91 -17.90
N ARG A 275 -6.49 2.32 -19.04
CA ARG A 275 -6.96 3.68 -19.25
C ARG A 275 -8.28 3.89 -18.54
N ILE A 276 -8.41 5.00 -17.84
CA ILE A 276 -9.65 5.45 -17.20
C ILE A 276 -10.45 6.27 -18.22
N ASP A 277 -11.73 5.95 -18.38
CA ASP A 277 -12.65 6.84 -19.09
C ASP A 277 -12.88 8.09 -18.23
N PRO A 278 -12.58 9.30 -18.75
CA PRO A 278 -12.59 10.53 -17.94
C PRO A 278 -13.99 10.99 -17.50
N VAL A 279 -15.04 10.44 -18.09
CA VAL A 279 -16.42 10.78 -17.78
C VAL A 279 -17.03 9.79 -16.79
N THR A 280 -16.81 8.51 -17.04
CA THR A 280 -17.49 7.42 -16.33
C THR A 280 -16.65 6.72 -15.28
N GLY A 281 -15.31 6.77 -15.36
CA GLY A 281 -14.40 6.06 -14.47
C GLY A 281 -14.15 4.59 -14.87
N TYR A 282 -14.83 4.08 -15.91
CA TYR A 282 -14.61 2.71 -16.38
C TYR A 282 -13.21 2.51 -16.94
N LEU A 283 -12.71 1.31 -16.76
CA LEU A 283 -11.37 0.89 -17.15
C LEU A 283 -11.37 0.17 -18.51
N LYS A 284 -10.34 0.41 -19.31
CA LYS A 284 -10.01 -0.36 -20.50
C LYS A 284 -8.54 -0.76 -20.44
N ASN A 285 -8.24 -2.08 -20.49
CA ASN A 285 -6.86 -2.55 -20.52
C ASN A 285 -6.14 -1.99 -21.77
N THR A 286 -4.92 -1.49 -21.57
CA THR A 286 -4.05 -0.95 -22.63
C THR A 286 -2.79 -1.76 -22.82
N GLY A 287 -2.43 -2.64 -21.86
CA GLY A 287 -1.27 -3.50 -22.01
C GLY A 287 -0.84 -4.18 -20.71
N PHE A 288 0.09 -5.09 -20.87
CA PHE A 288 0.77 -5.82 -19.81
C PHE A 288 2.28 -5.69 -20.03
N TYR A 289 3.00 -5.28 -19.03
CA TYR A 289 4.43 -4.97 -19.10
C TYR A 289 5.20 -5.82 -18.09
N SER A 290 6.39 -6.31 -18.48
CA SER A 290 7.28 -6.99 -17.53
C SER A 290 7.75 -6.01 -16.46
N CYS A 291 7.79 -6.45 -15.20
CA CYS A 291 8.37 -5.68 -14.10
C CYS A 291 9.92 -5.71 -14.08
N LEU A 292 10.55 -6.46 -15.00
CA LEU A 292 12.00 -6.68 -15.11
C LEU A 292 12.65 -7.20 -13.82
N GLY A 293 11.90 -7.98 -13.06
CA GLY A 293 12.32 -8.62 -11.82
C GLY A 293 11.37 -9.74 -11.44
N LYS A 294 11.39 -10.14 -10.18
CA LYS A 294 10.51 -11.18 -9.63
C LYS A 294 9.76 -10.68 -8.40
N THR A 295 8.48 -11.05 -8.33
CA THR A 295 7.59 -10.72 -7.23
C THR A 295 7.46 -9.20 -7.04
N PRO A 296 6.86 -8.47 -8.02
CA PRO A 296 6.60 -7.02 -7.92
C PRO A 296 5.54 -6.76 -6.84
N ARG A 297 5.95 -6.84 -5.57
CA ARG A 297 5.06 -6.75 -4.42
C ARG A 297 4.50 -5.36 -4.22
N PHE A 298 5.28 -4.34 -4.57
CA PHE A 298 4.94 -2.94 -4.43
C PHE A 298 5.44 -2.16 -5.63
N PHE A 299 4.72 -1.14 -6.02
CA PHE A 299 5.21 -0.10 -6.92
C PHE A 299 4.55 1.24 -6.57
N CYS A 300 5.18 2.31 -6.94
CA CYS A 300 4.64 3.66 -6.74
C CYS A 300 5.18 4.64 -7.77
N PHE A 301 4.50 5.77 -7.87
CA PHE A 301 5.00 6.92 -8.60
C PHE A 301 5.75 7.86 -7.66
N ALA A 302 6.95 8.27 -8.04
CA ALA A 302 7.67 9.33 -7.37
C ALA A 302 7.09 10.70 -7.72
N PRO A 303 7.39 11.78 -6.96
CA PRO A 303 6.91 13.13 -7.24
C PRO A 303 7.27 13.66 -8.64
N ASN A 304 8.34 13.15 -9.25
CA ASN A 304 8.75 13.49 -10.63
C ASN A 304 8.00 12.71 -11.73
N GLY A 305 7.01 11.86 -11.35
CA GLY A 305 6.22 11.07 -12.28
C GLY A 305 6.86 9.75 -12.74
N ARG A 306 8.07 9.42 -12.30
CA ARG A 306 8.71 8.12 -12.56
C ARG A 306 8.02 7.02 -11.74
N CYS A 307 7.89 5.84 -12.33
CA CYS A 307 7.34 4.66 -11.67
C CYS A 307 8.48 3.76 -11.18
N PHE A 308 8.43 3.36 -9.91
CA PHE A 308 9.43 2.48 -9.30
C PHE A 308 8.76 1.19 -8.85
N VAL A 309 9.26 0.05 -9.31
CA VAL A 309 8.73 -1.29 -9.00
C VAL A 309 9.70 -2.02 -8.08
N ALA A 310 9.23 -2.34 -6.87
CA ALA A 310 9.97 -3.10 -5.87
C ALA A 310 9.74 -4.61 -6.09
N ASN A 311 10.76 -5.27 -6.60
CA ASN A 311 10.78 -6.69 -6.91
C ASN A 311 11.39 -7.47 -5.73
N GLU A 312 10.54 -7.99 -4.84
CA GLU A 312 10.93 -8.60 -3.56
C GLU A 312 11.94 -9.73 -3.73
N ASP A 313 11.72 -10.64 -4.71
CA ASP A 313 12.53 -11.85 -4.86
C ASP A 313 13.75 -11.71 -5.76
N SER A 314 13.86 -10.64 -6.52
CA SER A 314 15.07 -10.33 -7.31
C SER A 314 15.95 -9.26 -6.69
N ASP A 315 15.62 -8.76 -5.47
CA ASP A 315 16.43 -7.78 -4.73
C ASP A 315 16.69 -6.49 -5.52
N THR A 316 15.68 -6.01 -6.26
CA THR A 316 15.80 -4.85 -7.11
C THR A 316 14.62 -3.90 -6.98
N ILE A 317 14.89 -2.61 -7.11
CA ILE A 317 13.90 -1.61 -7.48
C ILE A 317 14.21 -1.20 -8.92
N VAL A 318 13.22 -1.31 -9.81
CA VAL A 318 13.38 -0.97 -11.23
C VAL A 318 12.62 0.30 -11.54
N GLU A 319 13.29 1.24 -12.20
CA GLU A 319 12.69 2.51 -12.63
C GLU A 319 12.10 2.40 -14.03
N PHE A 320 10.91 2.94 -14.19
CA PHE A 320 10.22 3.09 -15.47
C PHE A 320 9.82 4.55 -15.71
N GLU A 321 9.90 4.96 -16.96
CA GLU A 321 9.19 6.13 -17.46
C GLU A 321 7.76 5.71 -17.83
N PHE A 322 6.78 6.43 -17.30
CA PHE A 322 5.39 6.24 -17.63
C PHE A 322 4.91 7.35 -18.58
N ASP A 323 4.57 6.98 -19.81
CA ASP A 323 3.97 7.92 -20.76
C ASP A 323 2.48 8.06 -20.49
N SER A 324 2.10 9.10 -19.79
CA SER A 324 0.69 9.38 -19.47
C SER A 324 -0.17 9.78 -20.69
N ALA A 325 0.40 9.96 -21.89
CA ALA A 325 -0.37 10.17 -23.11
C ALA A 325 -0.85 8.84 -23.71
N THR A 326 -0.01 7.81 -23.67
CA THR A 326 -0.28 6.49 -24.27
C THR A 326 -0.56 5.40 -23.26
N GLY A 327 -0.15 5.54 -21.99
CA GLY A 327 -0.23 4.52 -20.96
C GLY A 327 0.88 3.48 -21.06
N GLN A 328 1.97 3.78 -21.75
CA GLN A 328 3.09 2.86 -21.92
C GLN A 328 4.12 3.01 -20.79
N LEU A 329 4.69 1.88 -20.38
CA LEU A 329 5.81 1.80 -19.45
C LEU A 329 7.10 1.49 -20.22
N PHE A 330 8.10 2.37 -20.08
CA PHE A 330 9.41 2.21 -20.70
C PHE A 330 10.48 2.04 -19.61
N PRO A 331 11.28 0.96 -19.62
CA PRO A 331 12.37 0.83 -18.66
C PRO A 331 13.45 1.87 -18.92
N THR A 332 13.91 2.53 -17.86
CA THR A 332 15.02 3.51 -17.95
C THR A 332 16.39 2.86 -17.86
N LEU A 333 16.45 1.53 -17.60
CA LEU A 333 17.65 0.76 -17.28
C LEU A 333 18.29 1.15 -15.93
N ASN A 334 17.69 2.02 -15.15
CA ASN A 334 18.09 2.29 -13.78
C ASN A 334 17.52 1.21 -12.85
N ILE A 335 18.42 0.38 -12.34
CA ILE A 335 18.10 -0.73 -11.43
C ILE A 335 18.86 -0.50 -10.14
N ILE A 336 18.12 -0.37 -9.04
CA ILE A 336 18.65 -0.09 -7.71
C ILE A 336 18.70 -1.42 -6.92
N PRO A 337 19.90 -1.97 -6.65
CA PRO A 337 20.02 -3.16 -5.82
C PRO A 337 19.56 -2.89 -4.38
N THR A 338 18.53 -3.61 -3.95
CA THR A 338 17.94 -3.46 -2.62
C THR A 338 17.38 -4.80 -2.18
N GLY A 339 17.88 -5.38 -1.09
CA GLY A 339 17.46 -6.69 -0.63
C GLY A 339 15.99 -6.72 -0.21
N SER A 340 15.19 -7.58 -0.83
CA SER A 340 13.78 -7.84 -0.56
C SER A 340 12.92 -6.58 -0.31
N PRO A 341 12.90 -5.60 -1.23
CA PRO A 341 12.16 -4.34 -1.06
C PRO A 341 10.65 -4.60 -1.19
N VAL A 342 9.84 -4.00 -0.29
CA VAL A 342 8.38 -4.25 -0.24
C VAL A 342 7.54 -2.98 -0.05
N CYS A 343 8.17 -1.83 0.19
CA CYS A 343 7.50 -0.53 0.27
C CYS A 343 8.51 0.59 -0.01
N ILE A 344 8.09 1.65 -0.69
CA ILE A 344 8.90 2.84 -0.98
C ILE A 344 8.04 4.07 -0.66
N VAL A 345 8.60 5.01 0.11
CA VAL A 345 8.01 6.33 0.32
C VAL A 345 9.02 7.42 0.01
N PHE A 346 8.58 8.53 -0.59
CA PHE A 346 9.45 9.63 -1.03
C PHE A 346 9.25 10.88 -0.16
N ALA A 347 10.37 11.52 0.24
CA ALA A 347 10.37 12.79 0.95
C ALA A 347 10.79 13.95 0.05
#